data_f39749e418b8b13d9f14f3ec2558d222
#
_entry.id   f39749e418b8b13d9f14f3ec2558d222
#
_cell.length_a   1.000
_cell.length_b   1.000
_cell.length_c   1.000
_cell.angle_alpha   90.00
_cell.angle_beta   90.00
_cell.angle_gamma   90.00
#
_symmetry.space_group_name_H-M   'P 1'
#
loop_
_entity.id
_entity.type
_entity.pdbx_description
1 polymer ?
#
loop_
_entity_poly.entity_id
_entity_poly.type
_entity_poly.pdbx_seq_one_letter_code
_entity_poly.pdbx_strand_id
1 'polypeptide(L)'
;MSVLIFRTLGRVCLENNSQTSTNLKYDIPCDHLGFPYIPGYELLSRYFNIPSGVEIGFARLEDYDGLATAAIDIGNNKSLFPQLVLNLFTEIIENETGKNRVLRQGLTFVCRISSPLELRQEINKQLEGITHIGAIGTDVSGEIEIYAEWNEDNYTQPTGIKLNPNVRYKRLNYSLDLMSPLCAYLPYNNGAKSDSKISGYVVYQWLRDRLGDEWRKFVAEGMPKCSNAYICVDGKRCLSSPSCMFQRKNNKNIVEYRLANIGEQYNEICKKIIKYIPEPTANEIQYTDVEQKIIYPCTAEKEDLCGQKRRRTAMRDGQVFKGFFEGTDEQIRRIYSLISSNPIAFLGFYTDEGYGETVINVQNLEIDENKAEQAVRCFDVMLASDAVLFNDAGLNESSRNAFEQTVIGAFGSSYKLNVIDCYMNQGVTFPIDRNYCMSDSVLKIISAGSILRMESADGQPVDISKLNGSFIGYGNEKGYGELKVLPASDTVIRYAQSVRADEFYKSRRLSDRQLLRYAEFIRNVQDETMRHKVYMLALNDIKQNESVSDEDLDMLFQVMKRKYNRDIEIATMKRWYCEAKEANE
;
A
#
# COMPACT_ATOMS: atom_id res chain seq x y z
N MET A 1 -21.51 3.57 5.43
CA MET A 1 -20.17 4.18 5.61
C MET A 1 -20.34 5.68 5.67
N SER A 2 -19.87 6.32 6.75
CA SER A 2 -19.98 7.78 6.91
C SER A 2 -18.95 8.49 6.04
N VAL A 3 -19.36 9.57 5.40
CA VAL A 3 -18.51 10.36 4.51
C VAL A 3 -18.60 11.82 4.87
N LEU A 4 -17.48 12.52 4.69
CA LEU A 4 -17.37 13.96 4.80
C LEU A 4 -17.20 14.53 3.40
N ILE A 5 -18.03 15.50 3.06
CA ILE A 5 -18.12 16.07 1.71
C ILE A 5 -17.71 17.53 1.77
N PHE A 6 -16.85 17.93 0.83
CA PHE A 6 -16.41 19.31 0.61
C PHE A 6 -16.79 19.72 -0.80
N ARG A 7 -17.57 20.80 -0.94
CA ARG A 7 -17.93 21.38 -2.23
C ARG A 7 -17.36 22.79 -2.35
N THR A 8 -16.55 23.02 -3.36
CA THR A 8 -16.02 24.36 -3.64
C THR A 8 -17.10 25.22 -4.29
N LEU A 9 -17.64 26.17 -3.56
CA LEU A 9 -18.63 27.15 -4.06
C LEU A 9 -17.95 28.33 -4.75
N GLY A 10 -16.71 28.62 -4.36
CA GLY A 10 -15.83 29.61 -4.97
C GLY A 10 -14.44 29.00 -5.27
N ARG A 11 -13.49 29.88 -5.58
CA ARG A 11 -12.08 29.49 -5.73
C ARG A 11 -11.46 29.29 -4.36
N VAL A 12 -10.81 28.17 -4.13
CA VAL A 12 -10.25 27.81 -2.82
C VAL A 12 -8.73 27.72 -2.90
N CYS A 13 -8.05 28.53 -2.09
CA CYS A 13 -6.61 28.49 -1.90
C CYS A 13 -6.31 27.70 -0.62
N LEU A 14 -5.66 26.56 -0.74
CA LEU A 14 -5.18 25.77 0.40
C LEU A 14 -3.77 26.21 0.77
N GLU A 15 -3.53 26.43 2.06
CA GLU A 15 -2.15 26.58 2.56
C GLU A 15 -1.46 25.22 2.50
N ASN A 16 -0.70 24.99 1.45
CA ASN A 16 0.16 23.83 1.40
C ASN A 16 1.58 24.26 1.74
N ASN A 17 2.08 23.70 2.81
CA ASN A 17 3.45 23.91 3.24
C ASN A 17 4.47 23.09 2.41
N SER A 18 4.03 22.25 1.46
CA SER A 18 4.94 21.55 0.57
C SER A 18 5.56 22.54 -0.42
N GLN A 19 6.80 22.93 -0.18
CA GLN A 19 7.59 23.65 -1.17
C GLN A 19 7.92 22.70 -2.32
N THR A 20 6.98 22.59 -3.27
CA THR A 20 7.36 22.21 -4.62
C THR A 20 8.21 23.36 -5.19
N SER A 21 9.22 23.04 -6.01
CA SER A 21 10.19 23.97 -6.61
C SER A 21 9.59 25.01 -7.56
N THR A 22 8.36 25.41 -7.34
CA THR A 22 7.60 26.36 -8.13
C THR A 22 7.64 27.74 -7.46
N ASN A 23 7.68 28.81 -8.25
CA ASN A 23 7.58 30.20 -7.78
C ASN A 23 6.19 30.53 -7.21
N LEU A 24 5.47 29.55 -6.69
CA LEU A 24 4.15 29.71 -6.09
C LEU A 24 4.29 29.92 -4.58
N LYS A 25 3.57 30.90 -4.05
CA LYS A 25 3.50 31.15 -2.61
C LYS A 25 2.69 30.05 -1.92
N TYR A 26 1.56 29.67 -2.53
CA TYR A 26 0.71 28.57 -2.09
C TYR A 26 0.45 27.63 -3.26
N ASP A 27 0.47 26.33 -3.00
CA ASP A 27 0.17 25.29 -3.99
C ASP A 27 -0.91 24.34 -3.45
N ILE A 28 -1.57 23.61 -4.32
CA ILE A 28 -2.59 22.62 -3.96
C ILE A 28 -1.93 21.26 -3.79
N PRO A 29 -2.16 20.57 -2.66
CA PRO A 29 -1.68 19.21 -2.49
C PRO A 29 -2.30 18.28 -3.53
N CYS A 30 -1.48 17.43 -4.15
CA CYS A 30 -1.92 16.46 -5.14
C CYS A 30 -1.28 15.10 -4.91
N ASP A 31 -1.95 14.06 -5.38
CA ASP A 31 -1.40 12.72 -5.36
C ASP A 31 -0.33 12.51 -6.46
N HIS A 32 0.18 11.28 -6.56
CA HIS A 32 1.22 10.93 -7.54
C HIS A 32 0.72 10.99 -9.00
N LEU A 33 -0.59 10.95 -9.23
CA LEU A 33 -1.22 11.09 -10.54
C LEU A 33 -1.53 12.55 -10.89
N GLY A 34 -1.38 13.46 -9.93
CA GLY A 34 -1.67 14.88 -10.06
C GLY A 34 -3.10 15.28 -9.71
N PHE A 35 -3.92 14.37 -9.15
CA PHE A 35 -5.24 14.73 -8.67
C PHE A 35 -5.15 15.51 -7.37
N PRO A 36 -5.81 16.69 -7.27
CA PRO A 36 -5.83 17.44 -6.03
C PRO A 36 -6.62 16.70 -4.96
N TYR A 37 -6.20 16.87 -3.71
CA TYR A 37 -6.93 16.39 -2.54
C TYR A 37 -6.98 17.45 -1.46
N ILE A 38 -7.94 17.33 -0.55
CA ILE A 38 -8.04 18.17 0.65
C ILE A 38 -7.59 17.32 1.84
N PRO A 39 -6.54 17.73 2.60
CA PRO A 39 -6.13 17.04 3.82
C PRO A 39 -7.16 17.36 4.92
N GLY A 40 -8.22 16.54 5.01
CA GLY A 40 -9.42 16.85 5.78
C GLY A 40 -9.14 17.14 7.26
N TYR A 41 -8.36 16.29 7.92
CA TYR A 41 -8.00 16.49 9.32
C TYR A 41 -7.18 17.78 9.54
N GLU A 42 -6.09 17.96 8.77
CA GLU A 42 -5.23 19.16 8.88
C GLU A 42 -6.02 20.44 8.64
N LEU A 43 -6.87 20.44 7.62
CA LEU A 43 -7.68 21.59 7.29
C LEU A 43 -8.66 21.92 8.42
N LEU A 44 -9.46 20.95 8.88
CA LEU A 44 -10.49 21.16 9.88
C LEU A 44 -9.95 21.48 11.27
N SER A 45 -8.78 20.93 11.62
CA SER A 45 -8.12 21.23 12.90
C SER A 45 -7.72 22.71 13.09
N ARG A 46 -7.73 23.48 12.00
CA ARG A 46 -7.50 24.93 12.03
C ARG A 46 -8.74 25.73 12.44
N TYR A 47 -9.93 25.14 12.27
CA TYR A 47 -11.21 25.79 12.53
C TYR A 47 -11.85 25.35 13.84
N PHE A 48 -11.63 24.10 14.24
CA PHE A 48 -12.11 23.60 15.53
C PHE A 48 -11.21 22.49 16.08
N ASN A 49 -11.31 22.25 17.38
CA ASN A 49 -10.57 21.15 18.02
C ASN A 49 -11.27 19.83 17.71
N ILE A 50 -10.67 18.99 16.88
CA ILE A 50 -11.22 17.69 16.52
C ILE A 50 -11.18 16.77 17.75
N PRO A 51 -12.33 16.24 18.20
CA PRO A 51 -12.36 15.37 19.39
C PRO A 51 -11.53 14.10 19.21
N SER A 52 -11.01 13.58 20.33
CA SER A 52 -10.33 12.29 20.33
C SER A 52 -11.26 11.17 19.87
N GLY A 53 -10.76 10.24 19.05
CA GLY A 53 -11.53 9.15 18.46
C GLY A 53 -12.25 9.49 17.15
N VAL A 54 -12.06 10.71 16.63
CA VAL A 54 -12.51 11.10 15.29
C VAL A 54 -11.36 10.92 14.31
N GLU A 55 -11.59 10.13 13.26
CA GLU A 55 -10.63 9.90 12.18
C GLU A 55 -11.19 10.53 10.89
N ILE A 56 -10.38 11.34 10.20
CA ILE A 56 -10.77 12.02 8.96
C ILE A 56 -9.69 11.78 7.93
N GLY A 57 -10.07 11.18 6.80
CA GLY A 57 -9.15 10.86 5.71
C GLY A 57 -8.86 12.06 4.78
N PHE A 58 -8.08 11.79 3.74
CA PHE A 58 -7.89 12.73 2.64
C PHE A 58 -9.14 12.79 1.77
N ALA A 59 -9.70 13.98 1.61
CA ALA A 59 -10.83 14.16 0.71
C ALA A 59 -10.34 14.20 -0.74
N ARG A 60 -10.80 13.23 -1.52
CA ARG A 60 -10.49 13.07 -2.94
C ARG A 60 -11.68 13.47 -3.78
N LEU A 61 -11.44 13.75 -5.05
CA LEU A 61 -12.53 14.01 -5.99
C LEU A 61 -13.55 12.87 -5.95
N GLU A 62 -14.84 13.20 -6.00
CA GLU A 62 -15.95 12.25 -5.90
C GLU A 62 -15.82 11.07 -6.89
N ASP A 63 -15.28 11.32 -8.10
CA ASP A 63 -15.07 10.33 -9.15
C ASP A 63 -13.62 9.80 -9.21
N TYR A 64 -12.88 9.93 -8.12
CA TYR A 64 -11.44 9.67 -8.09
C TYR A 64 -11.04 8.29 -8.63
N ASP A 65 -11.75 7.23 -8.23
CA ASP A 65 -11.40 5.85 -8.61
C ASP A 65 -11.40 5.64 -10.14
N GLY A 66 -12.41 6.18 -10.81
CA GLY A 66 -12.50 6.12 -12.27
C GLY A 66 -11.42 6.94 -12.96
N LEU A 67 -11.17 8.15 -12.46
CA LEU A 67 -10.14 9.05 -12.99
C LEU A 67 -8.74 8.48 -12.77
N ALA A 68 -8.46 7.89 -11.59
CA ALA A 68 -7.18 7.29 -11.27
C ALA A 68 -6.88 6.05 -12.12
N THR A 69 -7.88 5.18 -12.32
CA THR A 69 -7.75 3.99 -13.17
C THR A 69 -7.28 4.36 -14.57
N ALA A 70 -7.94 5.34 -15.17
CA ALA A 70 -7.56 5.79 -16.50
C ALA A 70 -6.18 6.49 -16.54
N ALA A 71 -5.83 7.23 -15.51
CA ALA A 71 -4.54 7.91 -15.42
C ALA A 71 -3.36 6.92 -15.30
N ILE A 72 -3.57 5.76 -14.68
CA ILE A 72 -2.53 4.73 -14.49
C ILE A 72 -2.07 4.16 -15.83
N ASP A 73 -2.97 3.94 -16.78
CA ASP A 73 -2.65 3.37 -18.10
C ASP A 73 -1.78 4.30 -18.96
N ILE A 74 -1.77 5.61 -18.69
CA ILE A 74 -0.93 6.61 -19.38
C ILE A 74 0.57 6.53 -19.04
N GLY A 75 0.94 5.73 -18.14
CA GLY A 75 2.20 5.59 -17.39
C GLY A 75 3.57 5.75 -18.06
N ASN A 76 3.70 6.09 -19.34
CA ASN A 76 5.00 6.18 -20.00
C ASN A 76 5.68 7.56 -19.94
N ASN A 77 4.99 8.63 -19.53
CA ASN A 77 5.56 9.98 -19.42
C ASN A 77 5.30 10.59 -18.05
N LYS A 78 5.91 10.00 -17.02
CA LYS A 78 5.66 10.25 -15.59
C LYS A 78 5.96 11.68 -15.11
N SER A 79 6.70 12.50 -15.86
CA SER A 79 7.13 13.82 -15.38
C SER A 79 6.18 14.96 -15.72
N LEU A 80 5.45 14.89 -16.82
CA LEU A 80 4.57 15.97 -17.27
C LEU A 80 3.10 15.73 -16.96
N PHE A 81 2.70 14.47 -16.90
CA PHE A 81 1.30 14.10 -16.75
C PHE A 81 0.64 14.55 -15.44
N PRO A 82 1.23 14.35 -14.24
CA PRO A 82 0.64 14.82 -12.99
C PRO A 82 0.37 16.34 -12.98
N GLN A 83 1.26 17.11 -13.58
CA GLN A 83 1.07 18.57 -13.68
C GLN A 83 -0.11 18.94 -14.59
N LEU A 84 -0.31 18.21 -15.67
CA LEU A 84 -1.46 18.41 -16.56
C LEU A 84 -2.78 18.06 -15.87
N VAL A 85 -2.82 16.95 -15.14
CA VAL A 85 -3.98 16.56 -14.34
C VAL A 85 -4.31 17.65 -13.33
N LEU A 86 -3.31 18.12 -12.57
CA LEU A 86 -3.50 19.16 -11.57
C LEU A 86 -4.09 20.44 -12.17
N ASN A 87 -3.64 20.85 -13.36
CA ASN A 87 -4.13 22.05 -14.04
C ASN A 87 -5.62 21.98 -14.47
N LEU A 88 -6.21 20.78 -14.54
CA LEU A 88 -7.65 20.63 -14.82
C LEU A 88 -8.53 21.14 -13.69
N PHE A 89 -8.11 20.87 -12.48
CA PHE A 89 -8.87 21.12 -11.26
C PHE A 89 -8.42 22.39 -10.56
N THR A 90 -7.33 23.00 -11.05
CA THR A 90 -6.73 24.18 -10.45
C THR A 90 -6.50 25.29 -11.48
N GLU A 91 -6.30 26.49 -10.99
CA GLU A 91 -5.83 27.62 -11.78
C GLU A 91 -4.78 28.41 -10.99
N ILE A 92 -3.93 29.14 -11.69
CA ILE A 92 -2.93 30.01 -11.08
C ILE A 92 -3.48 31.42 -11.09
N ILE A 93 -3.52 32.05 -9.91
CA ILE A 93 -3.94 33.43 -9.72
C ILE A 93 -2.70 34.22 -9.28
N GLU A 94 -2.49 35.38 -9.90
CA GLU A 94 -1.45 36.32 -9.52
C GLU A 94 -2.10 37.51 -8.83
N ASN A 95 -1.68 37.81 -7.60
CA ASN A 95 -2.10 38.96 -6.84
C ASN A 95 -0.87 39.70 -6.30
N GLU A 96 -1.07 40.80 -5.56
CA GLU A 96 0.01 41.61 -4.98
C GLU A 96 0.96 40.80 -4.08
N THR A 97 0.50 39.70 -3.51
CA THR A 97 1.27 38.83 -2.60
C THR A 97 2.03 37.72 -3.32
N GLY A 98 1.84 37.53 -4.63
CA GLY A 98 2.51 36.52 -5.44
C GLY A 98 1.57 35.63 -6.23
N LYS A 99 2.13 34.56 -6.82
CA LYS A 99 1.35 33.56 -7.57
C LYS A 99 0.88 32.45 -6.66
N ASN A 100 -0.42 32.18 -6.72
CA ASN A 100 -1.07 31.14 -5.92
C ASN A 100 -1.81 30.18 -6.83
N ARG A 101 -1.73 28.88 -6.55
CA ARG A 101 -2.59 27.87 -7.17
C ARG A 101 -3.83 27.68 -6.33
N VAL A 102 -4.99 27.68 -6.98
CA VAL A 102 -6.29 27.55 -6.31
C VAL A 102 -7.12 26.45 -6.95
N LEU A 103 -7.96 25.81 -6.14
CA LEU A 103 -8.98 24.88 -6.62
C LEU A 103 -10.06 25.66 -7.36
N ARG A 104 -10.55 25.08 -8.45
CA ARG A 104 -11.66 25.67 -9.21
C ARG A 104 -12.98 25.52 -8.45
N GLN A 105 -13.93 26.39 -8.77
CA GLN A 105 -15.31 26.28 -8.31
C GLN A 105 -16.00 25.02 -8.85
N GLY A 106 -16.95 24.48 -8.09
CA GLY A 106 -17.80 23.36 -8.50
C GLY A 106 -17.18 21.99 -8.39
N LEU A 107 -16.08 21.85 -7.65
CA LEU A 107 -15.48 20.56 -7.35
C LEU A 107 -16.11 19.98 -6.09
N THR A 108 -16.34 18.67 -6.09
CA THR A 108 -16.77 17.89 -4.92
C THR A 108 -15.65 16.94 -4.53
N PHE A 109 -15.26 17.02 -3.27
CA PHE A 109 -14.29 16.11 -2.66
C PHE A 109 -14.99 15.32 -1.57
N VAL A 110 -14.65 14.06 -1.45
CA VAL A 110 -15.23 13.12 -0.49
C VAL A 110 -14.12 12.41 0.26
N CYS A 111 -14.22 12.38 1.58
CA CYS A 111 -13.39 11.52 2.40
C CYS A 111 -14.24 10.72 3.38
N ARG A 112 -13.60 9.74 4.00
CA ARG A 112 -14.21 8.98 5.07
C ARG A 112 -14.07 9.72 6.37
N ILE A 113 -15.11 9.60 7.19
CA ILE A 113 -15.10 10.07 8.57
C ILE A 113 -15.55 8.94 9.49
N SER A 114 -14.81 8.72 10.56
CA SER A 114 -15.18 7.81 11.65
C SER A 114 -15.31 8.61 12.94
N SER A 115 -16.40 8.42 13.65
CA SER A 115 -16.66 9.12 14.91
C SER A 115 -17.57 8.32 15.82
N PRO A 116 -17.35 8.35 17.15
CA PRO A 116 -18.33 7.91 18.13
C PRO A 116 -19.69 8.59 17.92
N LEU A 117 -20.78 7.85 18.23
CA LEU A 117 -22.14 8.28 17.93
C LEU A 117 -22.49 9.60 18.64
N GLU A 118 -22.05 9.72 19.88
CA GLU A 118 -22.27 10.87 20.76
C GLU A 118 -21.62 12.16 20.26
N LEU A 119 -20.56 12.08 19.46
CA LEU A 119 -19.83 13.24 18.94
C LEU A 119 -20.37 13.76 17.60
N ARG A 120 -21.21 12.98 16.91
CA ARG A 120 -21.66 13.32 15.54
C ARG A 120 -22.43 14.62 15.46
N GLN A 121 -23.30 14.90 16.47
CA GLN A 121 -24.06 16.14 16.49
C GLN A 121 -23.18 17.36 16.71
N GLU A 122 -22.17 17.24 17.57
CA GLU A 122 -21.21 18.31 17.81
C GLU A 122 -20.37 18.58 16.54
N ILE A 123 -19.89 17.54 15.88
CA ILE A 123 -19.14 17.66 14.62
C ILE A 123 -19.99 18.36 13.57
N ASN A 124 -21.24 17.96 13.34
CA ASN A 124 -22.12 18.59 12.37
C ASN A 124 -22.25 20.09 12.64
N LYS A 125 -22.51 20.48 13.91
CA LYS A 125 -22.61 21.87 14.29
C LYS A 125 -21.33 22.68 14.01
N GLN A 126 -20.15 22.06 14.21
CA GLN A 126 -18.87 22.69 13.90
C GLN A 126 -18.68 22.86 12.39
N LEU A 127 -19.04 21.84 11.60
CA LEU A 127 -18.93 21.88 10.13
C LEU A 127 -19.84 22.92 9.50
N GLU A 128 -21.08 23.05 9.97
CA GLU A 128 -22.05 24.09 9.51
C GLU A 128 -21.54 25.52 9.68
N GLY A 129 -20.67 25.74 10.68
CA GLY A 129 -20.03 27.02 10.93
C GLY A 129 -18.91 27.39 9.94
N ILE A 130 -18.43 26.43 9.14
CA ILE A 130 -17.32 26.64 8.23
C ILE A 130 -17.84 26.90 6.81
N THR A 131 -17.97 28.17 6.45
CA THR A 131 -18.41 28.60 5.11
C THR A 131 -17.25 28.99 4.19
N HIS A 132 -16.08 29.22 4.75
CA HIS A 132 -14.88 29.65 4.03
C HIS A 132 -13.65 28.90 4.57
N ILE A 133 -12.82 28.42 3.66
CA ILE A 133 -11.54 27.80 3.98
C ILE A 133 -10.43 28.39 3.11
N GLY A 134 -9.21 28.31 3.58
CA GLY A 134 -8.03 28.65 2.78
C GLY A 134 -7.02 29.54 3.48
N ALA A 135 -6.08 30.05 2.69
CA ALA A 135 -4.97 30.85 3.18
C ALA A 135 -5.44 32.23 3.64
N ILE A 136 -5.09 32.60 4.86
CA ILE A 136 -5.39 33.91 5.45
C ILE A 136 -4.69 35.01 4.65
N GLY A 137 -5.45 36.04 4.22
CA GLY A 137 -4.91 37.20 3.50
C GLY A 137 -4.79 37.04 1.99
N THR A 138 -5.48 36.05 1.40
CA THR A 138 -5.67 35.99 -0.05
C THR A 138 -7.01 36.65 -0.43
N ASP A 139 -7.02 37.43 -1.52
CA ASP A 139 -8.26 38.06 -2.08
C ASP A 139 -9.17 37.00 -2.75
N VAL A 140 -8.92 35.74 -2.52
CA VAL A 140 -9.67 34.63 -3.11
C VAL A 140 -10.75 34.17 -2.13
N SER A 141 -11.99 34.26 -2.55
CA SER A 141 -13.12 33.71 -1.81
C SER A 141 -12.91 32.20 -1.65
N GLY A 142 -12.56 31.75 -0.47
CA GLY A 142 -12.45 30.32 -0.12
C GLY A 142 -13.83 29.70 0.17
N GLU A 143 -14.89 30.16 -0.47
CA GLU A 143 -16.26 29.73 -0.20
C GLU A 143 -16.43 28.24 -0.45
N ILE A 144 -16.92 27.54 0.57
CA ILE A 144 -17.05 26.09 0.58
C ILE A 144 -18.27 25.66 1.38
N GLU A 145 -18.86 24.56 0.98
CA GLU A 145 -19.86 23.82 1.75
C GLU A 145 -19.22 22.55 2.30
N ILE A 146 -19.33 22.32 3.62
CA ILE A 146 -18.80 21.13 4.27
C ILE A 146 -19.90 20.47 5.09
N TYR A 147 -20.16 19.18 4.87
CA TYR A 147 -21.13 18.44 5.66
C TYR A 147 -20.75 16.95 5.74
N ALA A 148 -21.22 16.29 6.80
CA ALA A 148 -21.04 14.87 7.00
C ALA A 148 -22.33 14.10 6.74
N GLU A 149 -22.26 13.03 5.96
CA GLU A 149 -23.33 12.06 5.79
C GLU A 149 -23.03 10.83 6.67
N TRP A 150 -23.80 10.68 7.75
CA TRP A 150 -23.66 9.58 8.68
C TRP A 150 -24.53 8.39 8.25
N ASN A 151 -23.90 7.37 7.70
CA ASN A 151 -24.60 6.14 7.38
C ASN A 151 -24.53 5.18 8.57
N GLU A 152 -25.68 4.74 9.06
CA GLU A 152 -25.80 3.76 10.14
C GLU A 152 -25.54 2.33 9.66
N ASP A 153 -25.51 2.12 8.35
CA ASP A 153 -25.37 0.81 7.76
C ASP A 153 -24.03 0.18 8.20
N ASN A 154 -24.16 -0.93 8.89
CA ASN A 154 -23.06 -1.85 9.09
C ASN A 154 -22.40 -2.08 7.73
N TYR A 155 -21.17 -1.64 7.58
CA TYR A 155 -20.37 -1.96 6.42
C TYR A 155 -20.18 -3.48 6.41
N THR A 156 -21.14 -4.19 5.87
CA THR A 156 -20.96 -5.60 5.58
C THR A 156 -20.05 -5.68 4.37
N GLN A 157 -18.81 -6.07 4.60
CA GLN A 157 -17.96 -6.45 3.47
C GLN A 157 -18.74 -7.46 2.61
N PRO A 158 -18.74 -7.31 1.29
CA PRO A 158 -19.28 -8.30 0.37
C PRO A 158 -18.40 -9.57 0.31
N THR A 159 -17.55 -9.80 1.32
CA THR A 159 -16.90 -11.08 1.49
C THR A 159 -18.00 -12.07 1.79
N GLY A 160 -18.42 -12.85 0.80
CA GLY A 160 -19.41 -13.93 0.97
C GLY A 160 -18.93 -15.05 1.91
N ILE A 161 -17.95 -14.77 2.77
CA ILE A 161 -17.40 -15.68 3.76
C ILE A 161 -18.34 -15.71 4.96
N LYS A 162 -19.17 -16.74 5.04
CA LYS A 162 -19.97 -17.02 6.23
C LYS A 162 -19.15 -17.85 7.19
N LEU A 163 -18.98 -17.36 8.43
CA LEU A 163 -18.36 -18.14 9.48
C LEU A 163 -19.21 -19.38 9.80
N ASN A 164 -18.58 -20.55 9.73
CA ASN A 164 -19.22 -21.79 10.18
C ASN A 164 -18.95 -21.98 11.68
N PRO A 165 -19.98 -22.10 12.54
CA PRO A 165 -19.80 -22.29 13.97
C PRO A 165 -19.12 -23.62 14.33
N ASN A 166 -19.19 -24.63 13.47
CA ASN A 166 -18.66 -25.97 13.70
C ASN A 166 -17.22 -26.15 13.20
N VAL A 167 -16.61 -25.11 12.65
CA VAL A 167 -15.25 -25.15 12.09
C VAL A 167 -14.32 -24.30 12.96
N ARG A 168 -13.16 -24.83 13.30
CA ARG A 168 -12.11 -24.08 14.00
C ARG A 168 -11.17 -23.42 13.01
N TYR A 169 -11.10 -22.10 13.08
CA TYR A 169 -10.21 -21.30 12.24
C TYR A 169 -8.89 -21.06 12.97
N LYS A 170 -7.80 -21.17 12.25
CA LYS A 170 -6.43 -20.94 12.76
C LYS A 170 -5.79 -19.69 12.18
N ARG A 171 -6.13 -19.35 10.95
CA ARG A 171 -5.52 -18.24 10.23
C ARG A 171 -6.56 -17.44 9.46
N LEU A 172 -6.37 -16.11 9.44
CA LEU A 172 -7.10 -15.15 8.63
C LEU A 172 -6.13 -14.46 7.68
N ASN A 173 -6.30 -14.68 6.37
CA ASN A 173 -5.54 -14.00 5.35
C ASN A 173 -6.27 -12.71 4.93
N TYR A 174 -5.52 -11.61 4.81
CA TYR A 174 -6.07 -10.31 4.45
C TYR A 174 -5.25 -9.62 3.36
N SER A 175 -5.89 -8.70 2.63
CA SER A 175 -5.21 -7.69 1.83
C SER A 175 -5.41 -6.30 2.43
N LEU A 176 -4.45 -5.43 2.16
CA LEU A 176 -4.41 -4.03 2.53
C LEU A 176 -4.35 -3.20 1.25
N ASP A 177 -5.41 -2.46 0.96
CA ASP A 177 -5.49 -1.56 -0.17
C ASP A 177 -5.15 -0.15 0.31
N LEU A 178 -3.99 0.38 -0.07
CA LEU A 178 -3.52 1.69 0.40
C LEU A 178 -4.31 2.82 -0.25
N MET A 179 -5.20 3.43 0.48
CA MET A 179 -6.02 4.55 0.02
C MET A 179 -5.27 5.89 0.07
N SER A 180 -4.33 6.04 1.00
CA SER A 180 -3.42 7.19 1.10
C SER A 180 -1.97 6.71 1.26
N PRO A 181 -0.96 7.59 1.04
CA PRO A 181 0.42 7.20 1.23
C PRO A 181 0.67 6.72 2.67
N LEU A 182 1.35 5.58 2.82
CA LEU A 182 1.62 4.97 4.11
C LEU A 182 3.09 5.14 4.50
N CYS A 183 3.33 5.76 5.64
CA CYS A 183 4.65 5.90 6.24
C CYS A 183 4.88 4.77 7.25
N ALA A 184 5.49 3.67 6.80
CA ALA A 184 5.94 2.59 7.67
C ALA A 184 7.36 2.89 8.16
N TYR A 185 7.47 3.93 8.97
CA TYR A 185 8.75 4.50 9.37
C TYR A 185 9.33 3.79 10.59
N LEU A 186 10.64 3.52 10.53
CA LEU A 186 11.43 3.15 11.70
C LEU A 186 12.18 4.40 12.18
N PRO A 187 12.01 4.86 13.43
CA PRO A 187 12.50 6.15 13.91
C PRO A 187 14.02 6.34 13.82
N TYR A 188 14.79 5.30 13.52
CA TYR A 188 16.25 5.31 13.59
C TYR A 188 16.99 5.44 12.27
N ASN A 189 16.29 5.42 11.14
CA ASN A 189 16.92 5.71 9.86
C ASN A 189 16.94 7.23 9.64
N ASN A 190 17.81 8.00 10.28
CA ASN A 190 17.92 9.45 10.11
C ASN A 190 16.86 10.08 9.17
N GLY A 191 15.69 9.57 9.30
CA GLY A 191 14.40 10.10 8.99
C GLY A 191 13.91 10.09 7.60
N ALA A 192 14.58 9.59 6.64
CA ALA A 192 14.15 9.92 5.29
C ALA A 192 13.38 8.82 4.55
N LYS A 193 13.48 7.54 4.94
CA LYS A 193 13.00 6.45 4.09
C LYS A 193 12.04 5.52 4.81
N SER A 194 10.82 5.37 4.26
CA SER A 194 9.86 4.34 4.70
C SER A 194 10.38 2.93 4.40
N ASP A 195 9.97 1.96 5.21
CA ASP A 195 10.16 0.55 4.89
C ASP A 195 9.43 0.21 3.57
N SER A 196 9.80 -0.88 2.95
CA SER A 196 9.17 -1.42 1.74
C SER A 196 8.22 -2.59 2.04
N LYS A 197 7.87 -2.79 3.30
CA LYS A 197 6.86 -3.74 3.79
C LYS A 197 6.03 -3.06 4.88
N ILE A 198 4.80 -3.48 5.06
CA ILE A 198 4.01 -3.10 6.21
C ILE A 198 4.30 -4.12 7.30
N SER A 199 5.05 -3.71 8.34
CA SER A 199 5.43 -4.64 9.40
C SER A 199 4.22 -5.17 10.15
N GLY A 200 4.28 -6.42 10.60
CA GLY A 200 3.26 -7.00 11.45
C GLY A 200 3.00 -6.17 12.70
N TYR A 201 4.03 -5.46 13.21
CA TYR A 201 3.90 -4.52 14.30
C TYR A 201 2.88 -3.40 14.03
N VAL A 202 2.87 -2.81 12.85
CA VAL A 202 1.93 -1.72 12.48
C VAL A 202 0.49 -2.24 12.49
N VAL A 203 0.26 -3.44 11.93
CA VAL A 203 -1.06 -4.06 11.90
C VAL A 203 -1.50 -4.53 13.30
N TYR A 204 -0.55 -5.03 14.09
CA TYR A 204 -0.77 -5.41 15.48
C TYR A 204 -1.18 -4.22 16.36
N GLN A 205 -0.54 -3.06 16.20
CA GLN A 205 -0.91 -1.83 16.92
C GLN A 205 -2.33 -1.39 16.58
N TRP A 206 -2.69 -1.39 15.29
CA TRP A 206 -4.06 -1.13 14.87
C TRP A 206 -5.07 -2.08 15.53
N LEU A 207 -4.77 -3.38 15.57
CA LEU A 207 -5.64 -4.37 16.22
C LEU A 207 -5.79 -4.09 17.73
N ARG A 208 -4.71 -3.76 18.41
CA ARG A 208 -4.70 -3.40 19.83
C ARG A 208 -5.54 -2.15 20.11
N ASP A 209 -5.35 -1.11 19.28
CA ASP A 209 -6.08 0.15 19.42
C ASP A 209 -7.59 -0.06 19.17
N ARG A 210 -7.96 -0.92 18.24
CA ARG A 210 -9.36 -1.29 17.96
C ARG A 210 -10.02 -2.11 19.06
N LEU A 211 -9.28 -2.97 19.74
CA LEU A 211 -9.79 -3.76 20.85
C LEU A 211 -9.86 -2.96 22.16
N GLY A 212 -9.04 -1.92 22.31
CA GLY A 212 -9.05 -1.07 23.50
C GLY A 212 -9.00 -1.87 24.81
N ASP A 213 -10.00 -1.70 25.66
CA ASP A 213 -10.10 -2.38 26.97
C ASP A 213 -10.25 -3.90 26.86
N GLU A 214 -10.79 -4.41 25.73
CA GLU A 214 -10.91 -5.87 25.51
C GLU A 214 -9.55 -6.53 25.25
N TRP A 215 -8.51 -5.76 24.95
CA TRP A 215 -7.18 -6.26 24.59
C TRP A 215 -6.62 -7.27 25.61
N ARG A 216 -6.73 -6.97 26.91
CA ARG A 216 -6.21 -7.85 27.97
C ARG A 216 -6.86 -9.23 27.94
N LYS A 217 -8.17 -9.28 27.73
CA LYS A 217 -8.93 -10.54 27.62
C LYS A 217 -8.57 -11.27 26.33
N PHE A 218 -8.46 -10.54 25.22
CA PHE A 218 -8.16 -11.07 23.90
C PHE A 218 -6.79 -11.79 23.84
N VAL A 219 -5.80 -11.33 24.59
CA VAL A 219 -4.45 -11.94 24.62
C VAL A 219 -4.22 -12.88 25.82
N ALA A 220 -5.24 -13.18 26.61
CA ALA A 220 -5.10 -14.01 27.83
C ALA A 220 -4.59 -15.43 27.51
N GLU A 221 -4.95 -16.00 26.35
CA GLU A 221 -4.52 -17.32 25.89
C GLU A 221 -3.26 -17.27 25.01
N GLY A 222 -2.59 -16.13 24.92
CA GLY A 222 -1.43 -15.88 24.07
C GLY A 222 -1.69 -14.79 23.04
N MET A 223 -0.61 -14.18 22.56
CA MET A 223 -0.71 -13.14 21.54
C MET A 223 -0.92 -13.76 20.16
N PRO A 224 -1.85 -13.26 19.33
CA PRO A 224 -1.97 -13.71 17.97
C PRO A 224 -0.69 -13.32 17.19
N LYS A 225 -0.23 -14.19 16.32
CA LYS A 225 0.87 -13.89 15.42
C LYS A 225 0.36 -13.02 14.28
N CYS A 226 1.13 -12.03 13.90
CA CYS A 226 0.80 -11.13 12.81
C CYS A 226 1.94 -11.09 11.79
N SER A 227 1.71 -11.59 10.58
CA SER A 227 2.75 -11.57 9.56
C SER A 227 3.02 -10.14 9.07
N ASN A 228 4.19 -9.89 8.50
CA ASN A 228 4.39 -8.71 7.68
C ASN A 228 3.48 -8.76 6.46
N ALA A 229 2.90 -7.63 6.07
CA ALA A 229 2.21 -7.55 4.80
C ALA A 229 3.19 -7.11 3.70
N TYR A 230 3.22 -7.89 2.63
CA TYR A 230 4.10 -7.70 1.48
C TYR A 230 3.28 -7.36 0.23
N ILE A 231 3.92 -6.63 -0.68
CA ILE A 231 3.37 -6.26 -1.99
C ILE A 231 2.89 -7.48 -2.76
N CYS A 232 1.89 -7.30 -3.63
CA CYS A 232 1.31 -8.37 -4.44
C CYS A 232 1.67 -8.25 -5.93
N VAL A 233 1.72 -9.41 -6.58
CA VAL A 233 1.80 -9.56 -8.03
C VAL A 233 0.86 -10.69 -8.43
N ASP A 234 -0.04 -10.43 -9.37
CA ASP A 234 -1.05 -11.38 -9.85
C ASP A 234 -1.84 -12.05 -8.70
N GLY A 235 -2.23 -11.24 -7.70
CA GLY A 235 -2.94 -11.68 -6.52
C GLY A 235 -2.11 -12.49 -5.52
N LYS A 236 -0.81 -12.74 -5.77
CA LYS A 236 0.09 -13.48 -4.89
C LYS A 236 0.89 -12.54 -4.00
N ARG A 237 1.00 -12.89 -2.72
CA ARG A 237 1.88 -12.21 -1.75
C ARG A 237 3.33 -12.46 -2.12
N CYS A 238 4.10 -11.39 -2.39
CA CYS A 238 5.53 -11.50 -2.65
C CYS A 238 6.32 -11.61 -1.34
N LEU A 239 7.47 -12.26 -1.41
CA LEU A 239 8.42 -12.36 -0.30
C LEU A 239 9.74 -11.72 -0.71
N SER A 240 10.57 -11.35 0.26
CA SER A 240 11.94 -10.92 -0.03
C SER A 240 12.69 -12.00 -0.83
N SER A 241 13.45 -11.59 -1.83
CA SER A 241 14.23 -12.53 -2.63
C SER A 241 15.22 -13.32 -1.77
N PRO A 242 15.38 -14.63 -2.00
CA PRO A 242 16.36 -15.44 -1.31
C PRO A 242 17.77 -14.86 -1.40
N SER A 243 18.51 -14.94 -0.31
CA SER A 243 19.87 -14.40 -0.22
C SER A 243 20.89 -15.09 -1.12
N CYS A 244 20.54 -16.29 -1.62
CA CYS A 244 21.30 -17.07 -2.61
C CYS A 244 21.03 -16.65 -4.06
N MET A 245 20.14 -15.68 -4.32
CA MET A 245 19.83 -15.19 -5.66
C MET A 245 20.70 -14.01 -6.07
N PHE A 246 21.36 -14.16 -7.21
CA PHE A 246 22.26 -13.15 -7.76
C PHE A 246 21.93 -12.86 -9.22
N GLN A 247 21.77 -11.59 -9.55
CA GLN A 247 21.50 -11.10 -10.91
C GLN A 247 22.82 -10.81 -11.62
N ARG A 248 22.98 -11.24 -12.86
CA ARG A 248 24.16 -10.97 -13.69
C ARG A 248 24.21 -9.50 -14.07
N LYS A 249 25.38 -8.87 -13.97
CA LYS A 249 25.54 -7.44 -14.30
C LYS A 249 25.41 -7.16 -15.80
N ASN A 250 25.89 -8.08 -16.62
CA ASN A 250 25.87 -8.02 -18.09
C ASN A 250 24.50 -8.38 -18.69
N ASN A 251 23.68 -9.16 -17.97
CA ASN A 251 22.34 -9.53 -18.37
C ASN A 251 21.38 -9.57 -17.18
N LYS A 252 20.65 -8.48 -17.00
CA LYS A 252 19.71 -8.31 -15.87
C LYS A 252 18.51 -9.29 -15.89
N ASN A 253 18.27 -9.96 -16.98
CA ASN A 253 17.20 -10.96 -17.09
C ASN A 253 17.65 -12.36 -16.66
N ILE A 254 18.92 -12.52 -16.27
CA ILE A 254 19.45 -13.80 -15.79
C ILE A 254 19.77 -13.70 -14.31
N VAL A 255 19.26 -14.68 -13.55
CA VAL A 255 19.44 -14.83 -12.12
C VAL A 255 20.02 -16.20 -11.83
N GLU A 256 21.03 -16.25 -10.96
CA GLU A 256 21.65 -17.47 -10.45
C GLU A 256 21.12 -17.80 -9.07
N TYR A 257 20.59 -19.02 -8.92
CA TYR A 257 20.15 -19.57 -7.63
C TYR A 257 21.26 -20.49 -7.09
N ARG A 258 22.16 -19.94 -6.30
CA ARG A 258 23.44 -20.60 -5.96
C ARG A 258 23.33 -21.79 -5.01
N LEU A 259 22.20 -21.95 -4.30
CA LEU A 259 21.94 -23.16 -3.53
C LEU A 259 21.73 -24.40 -4.40
N ALA A 260 21.39 -24.24 -5.68
CA ALA A 260 21.20 -25.39 -6.58
C ALA A 260 22.51 -26.07 -6.99
N ASN A 261 23.63 -25.37 -6.90
CA ASN A 261 24.94 -25.93 -7.28
C ASN A 261 26.04 -25.47 -6.31
N ILE A 262 26.19 -26.24 -5.25
CA ILE A 262 27.11 -25.96 -4.15
C ILE A 262 28.52 -26.36 -4.59
N GLY A 263 29.47 -25.43 -4.50
CA GLY A 263 30.88 -25.66 -4.81
C GLY A 263 31.35 -25.25 -6.20
N GLU A 264 30.48 -24.80 -7.10
CA GLU A 264 30.93 -24.23 -8.37
C GLU A 264 31.53 -22.82 -8.20
N GLN A 265 32.61 -22.58 -8.94
CA GLN A 265 33.16 -21.22 -9.06
C GLN A 265 32.34 -20.40 -10.07
N TYR A 266 31.68 -19.36 -9.58
CA TYR A 266 30.94 -18.45 -10.43
C TYR A 266 31.86 -17.36 -10.96
N ASN A 267 32.20 -17.45 -12.25
CA ASN A 267 33.16 -16.52 -12.89
C ASN A 267 32.55 -15.18 -13.32
N GLU A 268 31.23 -15.04 -13.29
CA GLU A 268 30.58 -13.80 -13.71
C GLU A 268 30.35 -12.83 -12.54
N ILE A 269 30.51 -11.55 -12.82
CA ILE A 269 30.23 -10.49 -11.84
C ILE A 269 28.73 -10.36 -11.65
N CYS A 270 28.25 -10.82 -10.50
CA CYS A 270 26.84 -10.79 -10.10
C CYS A 270 26.58 -9.75 -9.04
N LYS A 271 25.32 -9.28 -9.00
CA LYS A 271 24.80 -8.40 -7.94
C LYS A 271 23.67 -9.14 -7.23
N LYS A 272 23.66 -9.10 -5.90
CA LYS A 272 22.55 -9.64 -5.12
C LYS A 272 21.24 -8.92 -5.50
N ILE A 273 20.17 -9.68 -5.69
CA ILE A 273 18.84 -9.13 -5.87
C ILE A 273 18.28 -8.74 -4.50
N ILE A 274 17.77 -7.51 -4.42
CA ILE A 274 17.01 -7.04 -3.25
C ILE A 274 15.66 -6.57 -3.79
N LYS A 275 14.75 -7.52 -3.99
CA LYS A 275 13.44 -7.31 -4.61
C LYS A 275 12.40 -8.24 -3.98
N TYR A 276 11.14 -8.08 -4.35
CA TYR A 276 10.03 -8.90 -3.92
C TYR A 276 9.64 -9.88 -5.02
N ILE A 277 9.47 -11.15 -4.66
CA ILE A 277 9.24 -12.26 -5.57
C ILE A 277 8.03 -13.06 -5.10
N PRO A 278 7.00 -13.32 -5.94
CA PRO A 278 5.83 -14.10 -5.57
C PRO A 278 6.15 -15.60 -5.41
N GLU A 279 7.03 -16.13 -6.27
CA GLU A 279 7.42 -17.56 -6.27
C GLU A 279 8.93 -17.74 -6.39
N PRO A 280 9.63 -17.90 -5.27
CA PRO A 280 11.09 -18.00 -5.27
C PRO A 280 11.67 -19.22 -6.00
N THR A 281 10.87 -20.28 -6.20
CA THR A 281 11.30 -21.54 -6.83
C THR A 281 10.95 -21.65 -8.31
N ALA A 282 10.23 -20.67 -8.88
CA ALA A 282 9.88 -20.69 -10.29
C ALA A 282 11.11 -20.58 -11.20
N ASN A 283 11.07 -21.23 -12.37
CA ASN A 283 12.11 -21.12 -13.40
C ASN A 283 12.12 -19.72 -14.03
N GLU A 284 10.94 -19.13 -14.17
CA GLU A 284 10.76 -17.75 -14.57
C GLU A 284 10.39 -16.93 -13.34
N ILE A 285 11.27 -16.02 -12.95
CA ILE A 285 11.10 -15.20 -11.76
C ILE A 285 10.48 -13.87 -12.16
N GLN A 286 9.30 -13.62 -11.69
CA GLN A 286 8.74 -12.25 -11.66
C GLN A 286 9.24 -11.55 -10.41
N TYR A 287 9.71 -10.31 -10.54
CA TYR A 287 10.09 -9.50 -9.38
C TYR A 287 9.51 -8.10 -9.47
N THR A 288 9.20 -7.55 -8.32
CA THR A 288 8.65 -6.20 -8.19
C THR A 288 9.34 -5.42 -7.07
N ASP A 289 9.02 -4.16 -6.96
CA ASP A 289 9.45 -3.27 -5.90
C ASP A 289 8.26 -2.48 -5.36
N VAL A 290 8.36 -1.99 -4.14
CA VAL A 290 7.37 -1.08 -3.58
C VAL A 290 7.66 0.34 -4.06
N GLU A 291 6.70 0.93 -4.74
CA GLU A 291 6.80 2.32 -5.16
C GLU A 291 6.67 3.25 -3.96
N GLN A 292 7.57 4.22 -3.87
CA GLN A 292 7.59 5.20 -2.78
C GLN A 292 7.34 6.60 -3.30
N LYS A 293 6.71 7.41 -2.45
CA LYS A 293 6.38 8.82 -2.68
C LYS A 293 7.02 9.69 -1.60
N ILE A 294 7.38 10.90 -1.96
CA ILE A 294 7.84 11.89 -0.99
C ILE A 294 6.63 12.58 -0.37
N ILE A 295 6.65 12.69 0.95
CA ILE A 295 5.63 13.38 1.73
C ILE A 295 6.29 14.41 2.66
N TYR A 296 5.51 15.37 3.14
CA TYR A 296 5.92 16.45 4.04
C TYR A 296 4.89 16.58 5.17
N PRO A 297 4.92 15.68 6.17
CA PRO A 297 3.98 15.73 7.29
C PRO A 297 4.16 17.01 8.12
N CYS A 298 3.07 17.65 8.51
CA CYS A 298 3.09 18.90 9.28
C CYS A 298 3.55 18.69 10.73
N THR A 299 3.14 17.58 11.35
CA THR A 299 3.54 17.22 12.71
C THR A 299 5.02 16.89 12.83
N ALA A 300 5.68 16.51 11.74
CA ALA A 300 7.13 16.30 11.72
C ALA A 300 7.93 17.58 12.03
N GLU A 301 7.33 18.76 11.90
CA GLU A 301 7.99 20.04 12.25
C GLU A 301 8.13 20.22 13.77
N LYS A 302 7.19 19.66 14.55
CA LYS A 302 7.22 19.78 16.03
C LYS A 302 8.31 18.94 16.67
N GLU A 303 8.82 17.94 15.95
CA GLU A 303 9.88 17.04 16.43
C GLU A 303 11.29 17.57 16.15
N ASP A 304 11.44 18.64 15.37
CA ASP A 304 12.74 19.18 14.97
C ASP A 304 13.06 20.51 15.66
N LEU A 305 14.04 20.47 16.55
CA LEU A 305 14.56 21.65 17.26
C LEU A 305 15.18 22.69 16.29
N CYS A 306 15.35 22.36 15.02
CA CYS A 306 15.99 23.22 14.00
C CYS A 306 15.02 23.90 13.03
N GLY A 307 13.71 23.67 13.12
CA GLY A 307 12.69 24.36 12.31
C GLY A 307 12.72 24.05 10.80
N GLN A 308 13.40 22.99 10.37
CA GLN A 308 13.45 22.58 8.97
C GLN A 308 12.38 21.54 8.67
N LYS A 309 11.55 21.78 7.63
CA LYS A 309 10.58 20.81 7.13
C LYS A 309 11.27 19.52 6.71
N ARG A 310 11.01 18.42 7.40
CA ARG A 310 11.64 17.14 7.08
C ARG A 310 10.89 16.45 5.97
N ARG A 311 11.57 16.29 4.85
CA ARG A 311 11.17 15.41 3.74
C ARG A 311 11.15 13.96 4.22
N ARG A 312 10.03 13.26 4.02
CA ARG A 312 9.84 11.83 4.31
C ARG A 312 9.54 11.07 3.02
N THR A 313 9.78 9.76 3.02
CA THR A 313 9.21 8.89 1.99
C THR A 313 8.12 8.03 2.61
N ALA A 314 7.07 7.77 1.86
CA ALA A 314 5.99 6.87 2.20
C ALA A 314 5.79 5.87 1.06
N MET A 315 5.23 4.70 1.35
CA MET A 315 4.71 3.82 0.31
C MET A 315 3.63 4.56 -0.46
N ARG A 316 3.67 4.49 -1.78
CA ARG A 316 2.69 5.12 -2.65
C ARG A 316 1.31 4.52 -2.42
N ASP A 317 0.28 5.34 -2.43
CA ASP A 317 -1.11 4.91 -2.49
C ASP A 317 -1.41 4.10 -3.77
N GLY A 318 -2.51 3.36 -3.77
CA GLY A 318 -2.92 2.51 -4.89
C GLY A 318 -2.39 1.08 -4.85
N GLN A 319 -1.34 0.81 -4.10
CA GLN A 319 -0.71 -0.52 -4.02
C GLN A 319 -1.47 -1.46 -3.08
N VAL A 320 -1.40 -2.77 -3.38
CA VAL A 320 -2.02 -3.85 -2.60
C VAL A 320 -0.95 -4.65 -1.87
N PHE A 321 -1.15 -4.84 -0.57
CA PHE A 321 -0.30 -5.69 0.28
C PHE A 321 -1.11 -6.84 0.85
N LYS A 322 -0.48 -7.98 1.12
CA LYS A 322 -1.11 -9.15 1.75
C LYS A 322 -0.35 -9.62 2.97
N GLY A 323 -1.10 -9.99 3.99
CA GLY A 323 -0.60 -10.57 5.23
C GLY A 323 -1.62 -11.53 5.83
N PHE A 324 -1.33 -12.01 7.03
CA PHE A 324 -2.24 -12.89 7.77
C PHE A 324 -2.10 -12.71 9.29
N PHE A 325 -3.16 -13.06 10.00
CA PHE A 325 -3.16 -13.31 11.44
C PHE A 325 -3.25 -14.81 11.71
N GLU A 326 -2.52 -15.29 12.72
CA GLU A 326 -2.62 -16.67 13.21
C GLU A 326 -2.85 -16.64 14.71
N GLY A 327 -3.85 -17.42 15.18
CA GLY A 327 -4.22 -17.44 16.59
C GLY A 327 -5.25 -18.52 16.91
N THR A 328 -5.87 -18.43 18.10
CA THR A 328 -6.98 -19.32 18.46
C THR A 328 -8.22 -19.01 17.63
N ASP A 329 -9.15 -19.98 17.56
CA ASP A 329 -10.42 -19.79 16.83
C ASP A 329 -11.18 -18.55 17.32
N GLU A 330 -11.23 -18.32 18.64
CA GLU A 330 -11.88 -17.14 19.23
C GLU A 330 -11.22 -15.84 18.76
N GLN A 331 -9.88 -15.80 18.74
CA GLN A 331 -9.12 -14.65 18.25
C GLN A 331 -9.39 -14.38 16.76
N ILE A 332 -9.35 -15.41 15.93
CA ILE A 332 -9.57 -15.27 14.49
C ILE A 332 -11.00 -14.80 14.19
N ARG A 333 -12.01 -15.34 14.87
CA ARG A 333 -13.40 -14.89 14.74
C ARG A 333 -13.57 -13.44 15.20
N ARG A 334 -12.90 -13.03 16.29
CA ARG A 334 -12.96 -11.67 16.78
C ARG A 334 -12.31 -10.68 15.80
N ILE A 335 -11.13 -11.01 15.28
CA ILE A 335 -10.46 -10.20 14.23
C ILE A 335 -11.34 -10.08 12.99
N TYR A 336 -11.92 -11.19 12.53
CA TYR A 336 -12.86 -11.19 11.40
C TYR A 336 -14.05 -10.26 11.65
N SER A 337 -14.65 -10.32 12.82
CA SER A 337 -15.78 -9.45 13.20
C SER A 337 -15.39 -7.98 13.19
N LEU A 338 -14.21 -7.63 13.74
CA LEU A 338 -13.69 -6.25 13.73
C LEU A 338 -13.48 -5.71 12.32
N ILE A 339 -12.85 -6.49 11.44
CA ILE A 339 -12.62 -6.09 10.06
C ILE A 339 -13.95 -5.98 9.30
N SER A 340 -14.86 -6.93 9.50
CA SER A 340 -16.16 -6.94 8.81
C SER A 340 -17.06 -5.78 9.24
N SER A 341 -16.98 -5.35 10.49
CA SER A 341 -17.74 -4.21 10.98
C SER A 341 -17.17 -2.87 10.52
N ASN A 342 -15.84 -2.75 10.42
CA ASN A 342 -15.17 -1.56 9.92
C ASN A 342 -13.83 -1.93 9.29
N PRO A 343 -13.77 -2.10 7.96
CA PRO A 343 -12.55 -2.50 7.25
C PRO A 343 -11.53 -1.38 7.10
N ILE A 344 -11.84 -0.16 7.55
CA ILE A 344 -10.95 0.98 7.40
C ILE A 344 -9.98 0.98 8.57
N ALA A 345 -8.71 1.13 8.23
CA ALA A 345 -7.61 1.28 9.17
C ALA A 345 -6.75 2.48 8.79
N PHE A 346 -6.23 3.16 9.80
CA PHE A 346 -5.14 4.11 9.63
C PHE A 346 -3.87 3.46 10.17
N LEU A 347 -2.94 3.16 9.26
CA LEU A 347 -1.74 2.37 9.58
C LEU A 347 -0.48 3.23 9.48
N GLY A 348 0.49 2.97 10.36
CA GLY A 348 1.80 3.62 10.34
C GLY A 348 1.83 4.95 11.09
N PHE A 349 2.62 5.91 10.58
CA PHE A 349 2.85 7.20 11.20
C PHE A 349 2.08 8.31 10.48
N TYR A 350 1.83 9.41 11.20
CA TYR A 350 1.09 10.60 10.71
C TYR A 350 -0.37 10.28 10.33
N THR A 351 -0.97 9.33 11.02
CA THR A 351 -2.35 8.91 10.78
C THR A 351 -3.38 10.01 11.10
N ASP A 352 -3.06 10.87 12.03
CA ASP A 352 -3.80 12.08 12.37
C ASP A 352 -3.86 13.09 11.22
N GLU A 353 -2.87 13.08 10.33
CA GLU A 353 -2.84 13.89 9.11
C GLU A 353 -3.49 13.19 7.89
N GLY A 354 -4.11 12.01 8.08
CA GLY A 354 -4.76 11.22 7.02
C GLY A 354 -3.82 10.30 6.23
N TYR A 355 -2.54 10.22 6.61
CA TYR A 355 -1.64 9.23 6.04
C TYR A 355 -1.98 7.82 6.55
N GLY A 356 -1.69 6.81 5.71
CA GLY A 356 -1.90 5.41 6.07
C GLY A 356 -3.35 4.94 6.06
N GLU A 357 -4.29 5.70 5.48
CA GLU A 357 -5.65 5.22 5.26
C GLU A 357 -5.62 3.99 4.36
N THR A 358 -6.19 2.89 4.86
CA THR A 358 -6.08 1.57 4.25
C THR A 358 -7.40 0.84 4.40
N VAL A 359 -7.81 0.09 3.37
CA VAL A 359 -8.94 -0.84 3.47
C VAL A 359 -8.40 -2.24 3.70
N ILE A 360 -8.81 -2.87 4.80
CA ILE A 360 -8.48 -4.25 5.10
C ILE A 360 -9.57 -5.15 4.52
N ASN A 361 -9.20 -6.03 3.58
CA ASN A 361 -10.12 -6.99 2.99
C ASN A 361 -9.76 -8.40 3.44
N VAL A 362 -10.71 -9.13 4.05
CA VAL A 362 -10.52 -10.55 4.36
C VAL A 362 -10.55 -11.35 3.06
N GLN A 363 -9.48 -12.09 2.80
CA GLN A 363 -9.33 -12.90 1.58
C GLN A 363 -9.89 -14.31 1.80
N ASN A 364 -9.42 -14.98 2.84
CA ASN A 364 -9.91 -16.31 3.25
C ASN A 364 -9.59 -16.59 4.72
N LEU A 365 -10.20 -17.65 5.23
CA LEU A 365 -9.97 -18.21 6.56
C LEU A 365 -9.47 -19.64 6.40
N GLU A 366 -8.32 -19.95 7.01
CA GLU A 366 -7.77 -21.30 7.03
C GLU A 366 -8.23 -22.01 8.29
N ILE A 367 -8.69 -23.24 8.12
CA ILE A 367 -9.10 -24.12 9.22
C ILE A 367 -7.89 -24.85 9.81
N ASP A 368 -8.04 -25.31 11.04
CA ASP A 368 -7.01 -26.13 11.73
C ASP A 368 -7.07 -27.59 11.24
N GLU A 369 -7.03 -27.78 9.93
CA GLU A 369 -6.94 -29.10 9.31
C GLU A 369 -5.49 -29.46 9.03
N ASN A 370 -5.18 -30.73 9.05
CA ASN A 370 -3.87 -31.21 8.63
C ASN A 370 -3.63 -30.80 7.18
N LYS A 371 -2.67 -29.89 6.97
CA LYS A 371 -2.20 -29.57 5.62
C LYS A 371 -1.79 -30.88 4.95
N ALA A 372 -2.08 -31.00 3.65
CA ALA A 372 -1.62 -32.15 2.89
C ALA A 372 -0.13 -32.35 3.11
N GLU A 373 0.23 -33.56 3.53
CA GLU A 373 1.62 -33.91 3.85
C GLU A 373 2.48 -33.74 2.59
N GLN A 374 3.55 -32.96 2.73
CA GLN A 374 4.55 -32.77 1.69
C GLN A 374 5.87 -33.33 2.18
N ALA A 375 6.08 -34.61 1.93
CA ALA A 375 7.26 -35.33 2.38
C ALA A 375 8.38 -35.25 1.34
N VAL A 376 9.50 -34.65 1.71
CA VAL A 376 10.69 -34.47 0.87
C VAL A 376 11.97 -34.81 1.64
N ARG A 377 13.04 -35.19 0.93
CA ARG A 377 14.35 -35.50 1.56
C ARG A 377 15.26 -34.29 1.63
N CYS A 378 15.20 -33.43 0.62
CA CYS A 378 15.98 -32.22 0.54
C CYS A 378 15.04 -31.02 0.31
N PHE A 379 15.25 -29.94 1.07
CA PHE A 379 14.38 -28.77 1.05
C PHE A 379 15.13 -27.51 1.46
N ASP A 380 14.58 -26.39 1.09
CA ASP A 380 15.09 -25.05 1.42
C ASP A 380 14.18 -24.39 2.46
N VAL A 381 14.75 -23.88 3.56
CA VAL A 381 14.05 -23.11 4.58
C VAL A 381 14.50 -21.66 4.50
N MET A 382 13.58 -20.78 4.12
CA MET A 382 13.83 -19.36 3.95
C MET A 382 13.08 -18.55 5.02
N LEU A 383 13.74 -17.52 5.55
CA LEU A 383 13.07 -16.49 6.34
C LEU A 383 12.25 -15.58 5.42
N ALA A 384 10.93 -15.66 5.53
CA ALA A 384 10.01 -14.75 4.86
C ALA A 384 10.02 -13.37 5.51
N SER A 385 10.34 -13.30 6.81
CA SER A 385 10.53 -12.05 7.57
C SER A 385 11.82 -12.11 8.41
N ASP A 386 12.26 -10.94 8.88
CA ASP A 386 13.40 -10.85 9.77
C ASP A 386 13.18 -11.70 11.03
N ALA A 387 14.21 -12.35 11.56
CA ALA A 387 14.12 -13.15 12.77
C ALA A 387 14.99 -12.56 13.89
N VAL A 388 14.41 -12.47 15.09
CA VAL A 388 15.10 -12.14 16.35
C VAL A 388 15.28 -13.43 17.14
N LEU A 389 16.52 -13.84 17.37
CA LEU A 389 16.84 -15.06 18.08
C LEU A 389 17.55 -14.76 19.40
N PHE A 390 17.32 -15.61 20.37
CA PHE A 390 18.00 -15.61 21.66
C PHE A 390 18.61 -16.99 21.90
N ASN A 391 19.80 -17.02 22.48
CA ASN A 391 20.41 -18.26 22.93
C ASN A 391 19.87 -18.68 24.30
N ASP A 392 20.30 -19.85 24.80
CA ASP A 392 19.85 -20.41 26.07
C ASP A 392 20.17 -19.51 27.28
N ALA A 393 21.15 -18.60 27.15
CA ALA A 393 21.49 -17.62 28.17
C ALA A 393 20.61 -16.35 28.09
N GLY A 394 19.64 -16.30 27.16
CA GLY A 394 18.78 -15.13 26.94
C GLY A 394 19.47 -13.97 26.23
N LEU A 395 20.64 -14.20 25.62
CA LEU A 395 21.36 -13.16 24.88
C LEU A 395 20.92 -13.17 23.40
N ASN A 396 20.67 -11.97 22.87
CA ASN A 396 20.29 -11.83 21.46
C ASN A 396 21.45 -12.21 20.53
N GLU A 397 21.20 -13.14 19.62
CA GLU A 397 22.17 -13.73 18.74
C GLU A 397 21.68 -13.79 17.29
N SER A 398 22.57 -13.51 16.33
CA SER A 398 22.29 -13.61 14.89
C SER A 398 23.36 -14.39 14.15
N SER A 399 23.97 -15.38 14.83
CA SER A 399 24.97 -16.25 14.22
C SER A 399 24.33 -17.30 13.30
N ARG A 400 25.14 -17.87 12.38
CA ARG A 400 24.74 -18.99 11.54
C ARG A 400 24.30 -20.18 12.40
N ASN A 401 25.05 -20.51 13.42
CA ASN A 401 24.75 -21.62 14.32
C ASN A 401 23.40 -21.44 15.03
N ALA A 402 23.12 -20.22 15.57
CA ALA A 402 21.84 -19.93 16.17
C ALA A 402 20.66 -20.11 15.20
N PHE A 403 20.83 -19.71 13.93
CA PHE A 403 19.81 -19.89 12.91
C PHE A 403 19.57 -21.37 12.59
N GLU A 404 20.66 -22.12 12.34
CA GLU A 404 20.59 -23.56 12.06
C GLU A 404 19.92 -24.33 13.18
N GLN A 405 20.35 -24.11 14.43
CA GLN A 405 19.81 -24.80 15.61
C GLN A 405 18.32 -24.45 15.87
N THR A 406 17.95 -23.19 15.68
CA THR A 406 16.56 -22.77 15.86
C THR A 406 15.65 -23.40 14.81
N VAL A 407 16.08 -23.46 13.55
CA VAL A 407 15.31 -24.10 12.48
C VAL A 407 15.21 -25.60 12.70
N ILE A 408 16.32 -26.29 13.03
CA ILE A 408 16.31 -27.73 13.34
C ILE A 408 15.37 -28.01 14.52
N GLY A 409 15.45 -27.21 15.58
CA GLY A 409 14.57 -27.33 16.73
C GLY A 409 13.09 -27.19 16.42
N ALA A 410 12.74 -26.34 15.44
CA ALA A 410 11.36 -26.15 15.00
C ALA A 410 10.77 -27.39 14.30
N PHE A 411 11.58 -28.23 13.65
CA PHE A 411 11.15 -29.53 13.11
C PHE A 411 10.91 -30.59 14.21
N GLY A 412 11.47 -30.37 15.40
CA GLY A 412 11.37 -31.30 16.52
C GLY A 412 12.42 -32.43 16.47
N SER A 413 12.53 -33.14 17.60
CA SER A 413 13.53 -34.19 17.79
C SER A 413 13.29 -35.49 16.97
N SER A 414 12.14 -35.60 16.30
CA SER A 414 11.78 -36.75 15.48
C SER A 414 12.54 -36.83 14.15
N TYR A 415 13.10 -35.72 13.69
CA TYR A 415 13.84 -35.64 12.45
C TYR A 415 15.34 -35.43 12.69
N LYS A 416 16.18 -36.21 12.03
CA LYS A 416 17.63 -35.98 11.99
C LYS A 416 17.94 -35.16 10.74
N LEU A 417 18.32 -33.92 10.90
CA LEU A 417 18.51 -32.97 9.81
C LEU A 417 19.96 -32.49 9.75
N ASN A 418 20.52 -32.45 8.54
CA ASN A 418 21.79 -31.82 8.24
C ASN A 418 21.57 -30.55 7.46
N VAL A 419 22.32 -29.47 7.76
CA VAL A 419 22.39 -28.27 6.94
C VAL A 419 23.50 -28.47 5.91
N ILE A 420 23.12 -28.42 4.64
CA ILE A 420 24.07 -28.56 3.52
C ILE A 420 24.77 -27.22 3.26
N ASP A 421 23.99 -26.14 3.17
CA ASP A 421 24.51 -24.78 2.93
C ASP A 421 23.60 -23.70 3.51
N CYS A 422 24.15 -22.50 3.67
CA CYS A 422 23.49 -21.35 4.27
C CYS A 422 23.90 -20.05 3.60
N TYR A 423 22.90 -19.32 3.08
CA TYR A 423 23.06 -17.93 2.66
C TYR A 423 22.30 -17.02 3.63
N MET A 424 23.02 -16.29 4.44
CA MET A 424 22.47 -15.48 5.52
C MET A 424 22.90 -14.02 5.41
N ASN A 425 22.00 -13.12 5.79
CA ASN A 425 22.29 -11.71 6.03
C ASN A 425 21.96 -11.38 7.46
N GLN A 426 22.83 -10.60 8.06
CA GLN A 426 22.64 -10.05 9.39
C GLN A 426 22.25 -8.56 9.30
N GLY A 427 21.47 -8.12 10.27
CA GLY A 427 21.07 -6.74 10.41
C GLY A 427 20.86 -6.37 11.86
N VAL A 428 20.31 -5.20 12.06
CA VAL A 428 19.88 -4.73 13.38
C VAL A 428 18.47 -4.16 13.25
N THR A 429 17.69 -4.30 14.32
CA THR A 429 16.39 -3.66 14.44
C THR A 429 16.28 -3.01 15.80
N PHE A 430 15.36 -2.08 15.92
CA PHE A 430 15.07 -1.40 17.17
C PHE A 430 13.65 -1.80 17.57
N PRO A 431 13.45 -2.41 18.75
CA PRO A 431 12.11 -2.68 19.23
C PRO A 431 11.38 -1.35 19.45
N ILE A 432 10.31 -1.15 18.68
CA ILE A 432 9.50 0.05 18.78
C ILE A 432 8.39 -0.23 19.78
N ASP A 433 8.36 0.55 20.86
CA ASP A 433 7.16 0.73 21.68
C ASP A 433 6.71 2.19 21.52
N ARG A 434 5.46 2.42 21.11
CA ARG A 434 4.88 3.76 20.93
C ARG A 434 4.96 4.63 22.19
N ASN A 435 4.99 3.98 23.35
CA ASN A 435 5.04 4.67 24.66
C ASN A 435 6.46 5.07 25.08
N TYR A 436 7.47 4.53 24.40
CA TYR A 436 8.87 4.84 24.66
C TYR A 436 9.51 5.27 23.35
N CYS A 437 9.69 6.56 23.17
CA CYS A 437 10.31 7.14 21.97
C CYS A 437 11.73 6.64 21.69
N MET A 438 12.34 5.91 22.61
CA MET A 438 13.67 5.30 22.47
C MET A 438 13.69 3.96 23.22
N SER A 439 13.96 2.87 22.49
CA SER A 439 14.50 1.68 23.11
C SER A 439 16.02 1.77 23.05
N ASP A 440 16.66 1.74 24.20
CA ASP A 440 18.13 1.75 24.32
C ASP A 440 18.78 0.46 23.80
N SER A 441 17.99 -0.54 23.46
CA SER A 441 18.49 -1.85 23.03
C SER A 441 18.31 -2.09 21.54
N VAL A 442 19.45 -2.13 20.85
CA VAL A 442 19.53 -2.61 19.46
C VAL A 442 19.48 -4.13 19.48
N LEU A 443 18.52 -4.71 18.73
CA LEU A 443 18.47 -6.14 18.54
C LEU A 443 19.14 -6.54 17.22
N LYS A 444 20.00 -7.55 17.29
CA LYS A 444 20.55 -8.22 16.11
C LYS A 444 19.48 -9.09 15.48
N ILE A 445 19.38 -9.05 14.18
CA ILE A 445 18.43 -9.85 13.42
C ILE A 445 19.14 -10.68 12.35
N ILE A 446 18.50 -11.76 11.97
CA ILE A 446 18.76 -12.45 10.71
C ILE A 446 17.73 -11.92 9.73
N SER A 447 18.19 -11.32 8.63
CA SER A 447 17.31 -10.61 7.71
C SER A 447 16.48 -11.56 6.86
N ALA A 448 15.27 -11.10 6.46
CA ALA A 448 14.43 -11.76 5.48
C ALA A 448 15.19 -12.12 4.20
N GLY A 449 14.83 -13.24 3.60
CA GLY A 449 15.54 -13.83 2.47
C GLY A 449 16.73 -14.71 2.85
N SER A 450 17.17 -14.72 4.12
CA SER A 450 18.16 -15.72 4.59
C SER A 450 17.60 -17.13 4.43
N ILE A 451 18.41 -18.04 3.94
CA ILE A 451 17.96 -19.36 3.49
C ILE A 451 18.97 -20.45 3.84
N LEU A 452 18.44 -21.59 4.27
CA LEU A 452 19.18 -22.82 4.56
C LEU A 452 18.75 -23.90 3.58
N ARG A 453 19.70 -24.66 3.03
CA ARG A 453 19.43 -25.95 2.39
C ARG A 453 19.64 -27.07 3.40
N MET A 454 18.63 -27.92 3.55
CA MET A 454 18.60 -28.98 4.53
C MET A 454 18.30 -30.33 3.87
N GLU A 455 18.82 -31.38 4.45
CA GLU A 455 18.52 -32.77 4.06
C GLU A 455 18.28 -33.65 5.29
N SER A 456 17.54 -34.70 5.08
CA SER A 456 17.37 -35.76 6.06
C SER A 456 18.66 -36.60 6.20
N ALA A 457 19.23 -36.63 7.40
CA ALA A 457 20.48 -37.37 7.68
C ALA A 457 20.31 -38.87 7.61
N ASP A 458 19.12 -39.41 7.83
CA ASP A 458 18.78 -40.83 7.79
C ASP A 458 18.06 -41.22 6.48
N GLY A 459 17.91 -40.28 5.55
CA GLY A 459 17.28 -40.51 4.25
C GLY A 459 15.75 -40.67 4.31
N GLN A 460 15.13 -40.53 5.50
CA GLN A 460 13.67 -40.56 5.62
C GLN A 460 13.05 -39.25 5.12
N PRO A 461 11.91 -39.30 4.43
CA PRO A 461 11.22 -38.09 4.02
C PRO A 461 10.77 -37.24 5.24
N VAL A 462 10.89 -35.92 5.14
CA VAL A 462 10.49 -34.94 6.15
C VAL A 462 9.24 -34.25 5.67
N ASP A 463 8.19 -34.20 6.50
CA ASP A 463 7.00 -33.42 6.21
C ASP A 463 7.27 -31.94 6.45
N ILE A 464 7.44 -31.21 5.35
CA ILE A 464 7.72 -29.77 5.36
C ILE A 464 6.45 -28.90 5.46
N SER A 465 5.28 -29.49 5.31
CA SER A 465 4.00 -28.74 5.30
C SER A 465 3.73 -28.01 6.62
N LYS A 466 4.16 -28.60 7.75
CA LYS A 466 3.92 -28.09 9.09
C LYS A 466 4.67 -26.79 9.39
N LEU A 467 5.86 -26.61 8.83
CA LEU A 467 6.67 -25.40 9.06
C LEU A 467 6.41 -24.31 8.04
N ASN A 468 5.78 -24.60 6.91
CA ASN A 468 5.52 -23.59 5.91
C ASN A 468 4.52 -22.54 6.42
N GLY A 469 4.98 -21.30 6.61
CA GLY A 469 4.23 -20.20 7.20
C GLY A 469 4.18 -20.24 8.73
N SER A 470 4.99 -21.08 9.40
CA SER A 470 5.21 -21.02 10.85
C SER A 470 6.18 -19.90 11.22
N PHE A 471 6.37 -19.69 12.52
CA PHE A 471 7.25 -18.64 13.03
C PHE A 471 8.29 -19.23 13.98
N ILE A 472 9.50 -18.67 13.96
CA ILE A 472 10.59 -18.98 14.88
C ILE A 472 11.07 -17.73 15.62
N GLY A 473 11.72 -17.92 16.76
CA GLY A 473 12.31 -16.84 17.55
C GLY A 473 11.29 -15.96 18.27
N TYR A 474 11.63 -14.70 18.46
CA TYR A 474 10.91 -13.75 19.30
C TYR A 474 10.19 -12.68 18.46
N GLY A 475 9.06 -12.17 18.98
CA GLY A 475 8.32 -11.06 18.36
C GLY A 475 7.42 -11.48 17.19
N ASN A 476 6.93 -12.72 17.20
CA ASN A 476 6.07 -13.27 16.14
C ASN A 476 4.76 -12.49 15.99
N GLU A 477 4.26 -11.90 17.07
CA GLU A 477 3.11 -10.99 17.07
C GLU A 477 3.40 -9.66 16.31
N LYS A 478 4.67 -9.34 16.12
CA LYS A 478 5.15 -8.14 15.41
C LYS A 478 5.65 -8.44 13.99
N GLY A 479 5.50 -9.69 13.54
CA GLY A 479 5.87 -10.11 12.18
C GLY A 479 7.29 -10.62 12.02
N TYR A 480 7.99 -10.91 13.11
CA TYR A 480 9.31 -11.53 13.05
C TYR A 480 9.24 -13.04 12.93
N GLY A 481 10.22 -13.63 12.24
CA GLY A 481 10.51 -15.05 12.25
C GLY A 481 9.64 -15.93 11.36
N GLU A 482 8.85 -15.39 10.44
CA GLU A 482 8.05 -16.18 9.49
C GLU A 482 8.94 -17.03 8.59
N LEU A 483 8.63 -18.33 8.48
CA LEU A 483 9.32 -19.30 7.63
C LEU A 483 8.55 -19.57 6.34
N LYS A 484 9.29 -19.69 5.26
CA LYS A 484 8.83 -20.28 4.01
C LYS A 484 9.65 -21.54 3.72
N VAL A 485 9.01 -22.70 3.66
CA VAL A 485 9.67 -23.96 3.34
C VAL A 485 9.30 -24.38 1.93
N LEU A 486 10.30 -24.77 1.16
CA LEU A 486 10.20 -25.03 -0.27
C LEU A 486 10.93 -26.34 -0.59
N PRO A 487 10.44 -27.17 -1.52
CA PRO A 487 11.26 -28.25 -2.06
C PRO A 487 12.57 -27.71 -2.63
N ALA A 488 13.67 -28.43 -2.44
CA ALA A 488 14.96 -28.04 -3.02
C ALA A 488 14.86 -27.96 -4.54
N SER A 489 15.46 -26.92 -5.11
CA SER A 489 15.52 -26.73 -6.56
C SER A 489 16.93 -26.91 -7.06
N ASP A 490 17.10 -27.69 -8.14
CA ASP A 490 18.38 -27.92 -8.80
C ASP A 490 18.64 -26.97 -9.97
N THR A 491 17.67 -26.08 -10.26
CA THR A 491 17.79 -25.12 -11.35
C THR A 491 18.66 -23.93 -10.92
N VAL A 492 19.87 -23.87 -11.46
CA VAL A 492 20.85 -22.80 -11.17
C VAL A 492 20.49 -21.50 -11.87
N ILE A 493 20.26 -21.56 -13.19
CA ILE A 493 19.99 -20.36 -14.01
C ILE A 493 18.48 -20.20 -14.19
N ARG A 494 17.99 -18.99 -13.90
CA ARG A 494 16.58 -18.63 -14.02
C ARG A 494 16.43 -17.34 -14.80
N TYR A 495 15.32 -17.20 -15.50
CA TYR A 495 14.98 -15.95 -16.18
C TYR A 495 14.20 -15.04 -15.25
N ALA A 496 14.58 -13.77 -15.21
CA ALA A 496 13.96 -12.78 -14.33
C ALA A 496 13.37 -11.63 -15.12
N GLN A 497 12.13 -11.29 -14.81
CA GLN A 497 11.40 -10.17 -15.40
C GLN A 497 10.90 -9.23 -14.31
N SER A 498 11.08 -7.93 -14.53
CA SER A 498 10.45 -6.91 -13.70
C SER A 498 8.98 -6.79 -14.09
N VAL A 499 8.10 -6.92 -13.11
CA VAL A 499 6.66 -6.78 -13.29
C VAL A 499 6.13 -5.67 -12.38
N ARG A 500 4.98 -5.10 -12.75
CA ARG A 500 4.29 -4.11 -11.92
C ARG A 500 3.58 -4.83 -10.78
N ALA A 501 3.58 -4.21 -9.61
CA ALA A 501 2.79 -4.67 -8.48
C ALA A 501 1.30 -4.46 -8.73
N ASP A 502 0.47 -5.25 -8.05
CA ASP A 502 -0.97 -5.11 -8.10
C ASP A 502 -1.41 -3.76 -7.55
N GLU A 503 -2.40 -3.19 -8.20
CA GLU A 503 -3.08 -1.99 -7.75
C GLU A 503 -4.57 -2.32 -7.53
N PHE A 504 -5.18 -1.71 -6.51
CA PHE A 504 -6.58 -2.00 -6.20
C PHE A 504 -7.56 -1.21 -7.08
N TYR A 505 -7.08 -0.21 -7.82
CA TYR A 505 -7.91 0.51 -8.78
C TYR A 505 -8.38 -0.46 -9.86
N LYS A 506 -9.67 -0.79 -9.81
CA LYS A 506 -10.28 -1.65 -10.82
C LYS A 506 -10.84 -0.77 -11.92
N SER A 507 -10.66 -1.22 -13.15
CA SER A 507 -11.39 -0.66 -14.29
C SER A 507 -12.89 -0.64 -13.96
N ARG A 508 -13.50 0.54 -13.98
CA ARG A 508 -14.94 0.73 -13.77
C ARG A 508 -15.50 1.40 -15.02
N ARG A 509 -16.75 1.09 -15.34
CA ARG A 509 -17.47 1.84 -16.37
C ARG A 509 -17.47 3.32 -15.98
N LEU A 510 -16.99 4.16 -16.89
CA LEU A 510 -16.99 5.59 -16.68
C LEU A 510 -18.44 6.12 -16.69
N SER A 511 -18.77 6.94 -15.71
CA SER A 511 -20.04 7.66 -15.72
C SER A 511 -20.00 8.78 -16.77
N ASP A 512 -21.17 9.27 -17.21
CA ASP A 512 -21.24 10.40 -18.13
C ASP A 512 -20.50 11.63 -17.61
N ARG A 513 -20.49 11.82 -16.29
CA ARG A 513 -19.75 12.90 -15.63
C ARG A 513 -18.24 12.72 -15.72
N GLN A 514 -17.73 11.49 -15.61
CA GLN A 514 -16.32 11.17 -15.79
C GLN A 514 -15.92 11.38 -17.26
N LEU A 515 -16.74 10.93 -18.20
CA LEU A 515 -16.52 11.18 -19.63
C LEU A 515 -16.47 12.68 -19.96
N LEU A 516 -17.32 13.49 -19.34
CA LEU A 516 -17.27 14.95 -19.48
C LEU A 516 -15.98 15.56 -18.96
N ARG A 517 -15.48 15.07 -17.81
CA ARG A 517 -14.20 15.50 -17.23
C ARG A 517 -13.02 15.10 -18.13
N TYR A 518 -13.05 13.91 -18.72
CA TYR A 518 -12.05 13.51 -19.72
C TYR A 518 -12.08 14.43 -20.93
N ALA A 519 -13.25 14.79 -21.42
CA ALA A 519 -13.38 15.73 -22.51
C ALA A 519 -12.80 17.11 -22.16
N GLU A 520 -13.01 17.60 -20.93
CA GLU A 520 -12.38 18.84 -20.44
C GLU A 520 -10.87 18.72 -20.32
N PHE A 521 -10.38 17.56 -19.89
CA PHE A 521 -8.95 17.27 -19.83
C PHE A 521 -8.30 17.33 -21.20
N ILE A 522 -8.82 16.59 -22.15
CA ILE A 522 -8.32 16.57 -23.53
C ILE A 522 -8.26 17.98 -24.11
N ARG A 523 -9.27 18.81 -23.81
CA ARG A 523 -9.31 20.19 -24.26
C ARG A 523 -8.17 21.05 -23.73
N ASN A 524 -7.81 20.88 -22.45
CA ASN A 524 -6.82 21.72 -21.79
C ASN A 524 -5.37 21.28 -22.06
N VAL A 525 -5.17 20.12 -22.66
CA VAL A 525 -3.84 19.65 -23.08
C VAL A 525 -3.44 20.41 -24.36
N GLN A 526 -2.38 21.21 -24.27
CA GLN A 526 -1.88 22.00 -25.41
C GLN A 526 -1.01 21.18 -26.38
N ASP A 527 -0.35 20.14 -25.89
CA ASP A 527 0.51 19.26 -26.68
C ASP A 527 -0.32 18.19 -27.40
N GLU A 528 -0.21 18.15 -28.74
CA GLU A 528 -0.97 17.23 -29.58
C GLU A 528 -0.62 15.75 -29.32
N THR A 529 0.64 15.44 -29.05
CA THR A 529 1.08 14.07 -28.71
C THR A 529 0.48 13.60 -27.39
N MET A 530 0.39 14.50 -26.42
CA MET A 530 -0.18 14.21 -25.12
C MET A 530 -1.71 14.09 -25.21
N ARG A 531 -2.37 14.93 -26.01
CA ARG A 531 -3.81 14.79 -26.32
C ARG A 531 -4.11 13.43 -26.92
N HIS A 532 -3.31 12.98 -27.89
CA HIS A 532 -3.46 11.66 -28.50
C HIS A 532 -3.34 10.54 -27.46
N LYS A 533 -2.31 10.57 -26.61
CA LYS A 533 -2.13 9.57 -25.55
C LYS A 533 -3.31 9.52 -24.57
N VAL A 534 -3.75 10.66 -24.09
CA VAL A 534 -4.91 10.74 -23.18
C VAL A 534 -6.17 10.22 -23.82
N TYR A 535 -6.37 10.56 -25.07
CA TYR A 535 -7.50 10.11 -25.86
C TYR A 535 -7.50 8.59 -26.06
N MET A 536 -6.34 8.02 -26.44
CA MET A 536 -6.19 6.56 -26.60
C MET A 536 -6.47 5.79 -25.33
N LEU A 537 -6.22 6.39 -24.19
CA LEU A 537 -6.51 5.78 -22.91
C LEU A 537 -7.98 5.82 -22.54
N ALA A 538 -8.61 6.97 -22.70
CA ALA A 538 -10.05 7.07 -22.55
C ALA A 538 -10.76 6.04 -23.44
N LEU A 539 -10.27 5.83 -24.68
CA LEU A 539 -10.78 4.80 -25.57
C LEU A 539 -10.50 3.37 -25.11
N ASN A 540 -9.29 3.09 -24.62
CA ASN A 540 -8.97 1.75 -24.10
C ASN A 540 -9.80 1.42 -22.85
N ASP A 541 -10.02 2.39 -22.00
CA ASP A 541 -10.85 2.24 -20.81
C ASP A 541 -12.32 2.00 -21.19
N ILE A 542 -12.80 2.70 -22.22
CA ILE A 542 -14.11 2.49 -22.82
C ILE A 542 -14.22 1.09 -23.45
N LYS A 543 -13.20 0.62 -24.18
CA LYS A 543 -13.20 -0.72 -24.84
C LYS A 543 -13.11 -1.88 -23.85
N GLN A 544 -12.39 -1.74 -22.74
CA GLN A 544 -12.27 -2.79 -21.72
C GLN A 544 -13.58 -3.00 -20.93
N ASN A 545 -14.45 -2.02 -20.94
CA ASN A 545 -15.81 -2.15 -20.41
C ASN A 545 -16.73 -2.54 -21.57
N GLU A 546 -17.02 -3.83 -21.74
CA GLU A 546 -17.81 -4.47 -22.81
C GLU A 546 -19.19 -3.84 -23.13
N SER A 547 -19.53 -2.71 -22.53
CA SER A 547 -20.83 -2.05 -22.63
C SER A 547 -20.82 -0.64 -23.21
N VAL A 548 -19.69 -0.15 -23.72
CA VAL A 548 -19.67 1.18 -24.34
C VAL A 548 -19.93 1.06 -25.84
N SER A 549 -21.08 1.55 -26.25
CA SER A 549 -21.52 1.56 -27.64
C SER A 549 -20.84 2.70 -28.43
N ASP A 550 -20.81 2.58 -29.76
CA ASP A 550 -20.41 3.69 -30.63
C ASP A 550 -21.28 4.95 -30.40
N GLU A 551 -22.50 4.77 -29.85
CA GLU A 551 -23.41 5.85 -29.46
C GLU A 551 -22.90 6.65 -28.25
N ASP A 552 -22.27 5.98 -27.26
CA ASP A 552 -21.66 6.66 -26.09
C ASP A 552 -20.48 7.55 -26.51
N LEU A 553 -19.70 7.09 -27.50
CA LEU A 553 -18.60 7.86 -28.07
C LEU A 553 -19.10 9.04 -28.89
N ASP A 554 -20.15 8.86 -29.69
CA ASP A 554 -20.77 9.95 -30.44
C ASP A 554 -21.42 10.97 -29.50
N MET A 555 -21.95 10.54 -28.37
CA MET A 555 -22.47 11.43 -27.32
C MET A 555 -21.33 12.27 -26.71
N LEU A 556 -20.19 11.65 -26.39
CA LEU A 556 -18.99 12.35 -25.92
C LEU A 556 -18.55 13.44 -26.93
N PHE A 557 -18.48 13.08 -28.20
CA PHE A 557 -18.11 14.03 -29.26
C PHE A 557 -19.14 15.14 -29.43
N GLN A 558 -20.44 14.86 -29.30
CA GLN A 558 -21.49 15.87 -29.37
C GLN A 558 -21.45 16.83 -28.17
N VAL A 559 -21.16 16.33 -26.96
CA VAL A 559 -20.98 17.16 -25.77
C VAL A 559 -19.79 18.09 -25.93
N MET A 560 -18.67 17.58 -26.45
CA MET A 560 -17.49 18.39 -26.75
C MET A 560 -17.81 19.47 -27.78
N LYS A 561 -18.55 19.12 -28.84
CA LYS A 561 -18.98 20.07 -29.87
C LYS A 561 -19.90 21.15 -29.34
N ARG A 562 -20.93 20.81 -28.58
CA ARG A 562 -21.90 21.76 -28.02
C ARG A 562 -21.27 22.73 -27.02
N LYS A 563 -20.38 22.25 -26.16
CA LYS A 563 -19.81 23.05 -25.08
C LYS A 563 -18.64 23.93 -25.54
N TYR A 564 -17.90 23.51 -26.57
CA TYR A 564 -16.61 24.10 -26.90
C TYR A 564 -16.47 24.64 -28.34
N ASN A 565 -17.45 24.41 -29.20
CA ASN A 565 -17.52 24.92 -30.60
C ASN A 565 -16.22 24.75 -31.43
N ARG A 566 -15.55 23.58 -31.30
CA ARG A 566 -14.25 23.31 -31.89
C ARG A 566 -14.30 22.11 -32.84
N ASP A 567 -14.80 22.34 -34.07
CA ASP A 567 -14.97 21.30 -35.10
C ASP A 567 -13.67 20.63 -35.53
N ILE A 568 -12.53 21.35 -35.54
CA ILE A 568 -11.23 20.84 -35.98
C ILE A 568 -10.69 19.80 -35.00
N GLU A 569 -10.79 20.05 -33.67
CA GLU A 569 -10.32 19.13 -32.65
C GLU A 569 -11.16 17.86 -32.58
N ILE A 570 -12.48 17.99 -32.83
CA ILE A 570 -13.40 16.86 -32.92
C ILE A 570 -13.07 15.99 -34.16
N ALA A 571 -12.81 16.60 -35.29
CA ALA A 571 -12.42 15.87 -36.51
C ALA A 571 -11.08 15.11 -36.31
N THR A 572 -10.13 15.71 -35.60
CA THR A 572 -8.85 15.08 -35.26
C THR A 572 -9.04 13.90 -34.33
N MET A 573 -9.88 14.04 -33.31
CA MET A 573 -10.17 12.94 -32.37
C MET A 573 -10.95 11.81 -33.04
N LYS A 574 -11.91 12.09 -33.89
CA LYS A 574 -12.61 11.07 -34.69
C LYS A 574 -11.65 10.29 -35.59
N ARG A 575 -10.69 10.97 -36.22
CA ARG A 575 -9.64 10.32 -37.02
C ARG A 575 -8.80 9.38 -36.15
N TRP A 576 -8.32 9.82 -35.01
CA TRP A 576 -7.54 8.99 -34.09
C TRP A 576 -8.33 7.78 -33.56
N TYR A 577 -9.64 7.93 -33.35
CA TYR A 577 -10.52 6.82 -33.00
C TYR A 577 -10.59 5.76 -34.10
N CYS A 578 -10.78 6.18 -35.36
CA CYS A 578 -10.80 5.26 -36.48
C CYS A 578 -9.47 4.53 -36.66
N GLU A 579 -8.34 5.25 -36.58
CA GLU A 579 -7.00 4.69 -36.63
C GLU A 579 -6.76 3.67 -35.49
N ALA A 580 -7.25 3.92 -34.28
CA ALA A 580 -7.14 3.00 -33.15
C ALA A 580 -8.04 1.76 -33.31
N LYS A 581 -9.22 1.91 -33.91
CA LYS A 581 -10.13 0.79 -34.22
C LYS A 581 -9.52 -0.12 -35.27
N GLU A 582 -8.99 0.43 -36.35
CA GLU A 582 -8.31 -0.30 -37.44
C GLU A 582 -7.03 -1.01 -36.98
N ALA A 583 -6.30 -0.47 -36.02
CA ALA A 583 -5.09 -1.09 -35.46
C ALA A 583 -5.38 -2.26 -34.50
N ASN A 584 -6.63 -2.44 -34.05
CA ASN A 584 -7.06 -3.51 -33.15
C ASN A 584 -7.95 -4.58 -33.83
N GLU A 585 -8.38 -4.36 -35.09
CA GLU A 585 -8.93 -5.37 -35.99
C GLU A 585 -7.80 -6.06 -36.78
#